data_0fa1f90cb795fe785c5066e6d691eb6d
#
_entry.id   0fa1f90cb795fe785c5066e6d691eb6d
#
_cell.length_a   1.000
_cell.length_b   1.000
_cell.length_c   1.000
_cell.angle_alpha   90.00
_cell.angle_beta   90.00
_cell.angle_gamma   90.00
#
_symmetry.space_group_name_H-M   'P 1'
#
loop_
_entity.id
_entity.type
_entity.pdbx_description
1 polymer ?
#
loop_
_entity_poly.entity_id
_entity_poly.type
_entity_poly.pdbx_seq_one_letter_code
_entity_poly.pdbx_strand_id
1 'polypeptide(L)'
;MQRKGFTLLELLIVISIIILLLSIFLPCLITAKDRAFELFAMQTAVDEEGKVMLEVQDPSDRESYEGIYMIEIKRPGRCDASIKKPHHPRMKLIRRDGEYYIKWRPKLNDIGIHFITVVFEGEVTSEQEIAIYVYNKKLLEAKREEQLETD
;
A
#
# COMPACT_ATOMS: atom_id res chain seq x y z
N MET A 1 -8.92 -57.08 -16.91
CA MET A 1 -8.82 -55.63 -17.06
C MET A 1 -7.37 -55.26 -17.35
N GLN A 2 -7.03 -54.89 -18.58
CA GLN A 2 -5.70 -54.38 -18.89
C GLN A 2 -5.60 -52.92 -18.40
N ARG A 3 -4.77 -52.70 -17.42
CA ARG A 3 -4.39 -51.32 -17.02
C ARG A 3 -3.47 -50.77 -18.10
N LYS A 4 -3.99 -49.85 -18.89
CA LYS A 4 -3.14 -49.07 -19.84
C LYS A 4 -2.23 -48.20 -19.02
N GLY A 5 -0.92 -48.49 -19.05
CA GLY A 5 0.10 -47.63 -18.44
C GLY A 5 0.23 -46.33 -19.23
N PHE A 6 0.47 -45.23 -18.49
CA PHE A 6 0.74 -43.92 -19.10
C PHE A 6 2.08 -43.96 -19.83
N THR A 7 2.12 -43.46 -21.04
CA THR A 7 3.37 -43.41 -21.81
C THR A 7 4.23 -42.23 -21.32
N LEU A 8 5.54 -42.37 -21.38
CA LEU A 8 6.49 -41.31 -20.99
C LEU A 8 6.28 -40.06 -21.85
N LEU A 9 5.88 -40.23 -23.11
CA LEU A 9 5.58 -39.15 -24.04
C LEU A 9 4.31 -38.40 -23.63
N GLU A 10 3.26 -39.05 -23.18
CA GLU A 10 2.04 -38.38 -22.67
C GLU A 10 2.35 -37.54 -21.45
N LEU A 11 3.17 -38.04 -20.53
CA LEU A 11 3.59 -37.25 -19.36
C LEU A 11 4.40 -36.02 -19.77
N LEU A 12 5.31 -36.16 -20.73
CA LEU A 12 6.16 -35.07 -21.19
C LEU A 12 5.33 -33.96 -21.85
N ILE A 13 4.31 -34.31 -22.64
CA ILE A 13 3.41 -33.33 -23.25
C ILE A 13 2.63 -32.59 -22.16
N VAL A 14 2.09 -33.27 -21.18
CA VAL A 14 1.30 -32.69 -20.09
C VAL A 14 2.14 -31.69 -19.29
N ILE A 15 3.34 -32.04 -18.86
CA ILE A 15 4.22 -31.13 -18.11
C ILE A 15 4.63 -29.91 -18.96
N SER A 16 4.84 -30.08 -20.26
CA SER A 16 5.18 -28.99 -21.16
C SER A 16 4.03 -27.97 -21.28
N ILE A 17 2.80 -28.43 -21.35
CA ILE A 17 1.60 -27.57 -21.38
C ILE A 17 1.43 -26.84 -20.05
N ILE A 18 1.63 -27.53 -18.92
CA ILE A 18 1.53 -26.94 -17.60
C ILE A 18 2.58 -25.82 -17.43
N ILE A 19 3.82 -26.04 -17.81
CA ILE A 19 4.90 -25.05 -17.75
C ILE A 19 4.55 -23.83 -18.62
N LEU A 20 4.05 -24.05 -19.81
CA LEU A 20 3.65 -22.98 -20.72
C LEU A 20 2.50 -22.13 -20.14
N LEU A 21 1.48 -22.77 -19.56
CA LEU A 21 0.40 -22.07 -18.88
C LEU A 21 0.89 -21.28 -17.68
N LEU A 22 1.72 -21.87 -16.82
CA LEU A 22 2.27 -21.20 -15.65
C LEU A 22 3.10 -19.97 -16.03
N SER A 23 3.85 -20.01 -17.13
CA SER A 23 4.67 -18.87 -17.56
C SER A 23 3.85 -17.63 -17.92
N ILE A 24 2.60 -17.83 -18.37
CA ILE A 24 1.67 -16.73 -18.69
C ILE A 24 0.88 -16.28 -17.45
N PHE A 25 0.45 -17.21 -16.61
CA PHE A 25 -0.39 -16.90 -15.45
C PHE A 25 0.36 -16.25 -14.30
N LEU A 26 1.61 -16.62 -14.05
CA LEU A 26 2.40 -16.08 -12.93
C LEU A 26 2.53 -14.54 -12.97
N PRO A 27 2.93 -13.90 -14.07
CA PRO A 27 3.03 -12.44 -14.12
C PRO A 27 1.66 -11.76 -13.97
N CYS A 28 0.60 -12.37 -14.48
CA CYS A 28 -0.76 -11.84 -14.36
C CYS A 28 -1.24 -11.86 -12.90
N LEU A 29 -0.96 -12.94 -12.14
CA LEU A 29 -1.30 -13.05 -10.72
C LEU A 29 -0.55 -12.03 -9.87
N ILE A 30 0.73 -11.79 -10.13
CA ILE A 30 1.51 -10.78 -9.42
C ILE A 30 0.89 -9.39 -9.61
N THR A 31 0.58 -9.03 -10.85
CA THR A 31 -0.04 -7.73 -11.17
C THR A 31 -1.44 -7.59 -10.55
N ALA A 32 -2.24 -8.66 -10.56
CA ALA A 32 -3.58 -8.66 -9.93
C ALA A 32 -3.49 -8.50 -8.42
N LYS A 33 -2.53 -9.17 -7.78
CA LYS A 33 -2.26 -9.04 -6.35
C LYS A 33 -1.88 -7.60 -6.00
N ASP A 34 -0.96 -6.99 -6.72
CA ASP A 34 -0.52 -5.61 -6.46
C ASP A 34 -1.69 -4.61 -6.59
N ARG A 35 -2.56 -4.79 -7.60
CA ARG A 35 -3.76 -3.95 -7.76
C ARG A 35 -4.77 -4.13 -6.64
N ALA A 36 -4.99 -5.37 -6.18
CA ALA A 36 -5.89 -5.63 -5.06
C ALA A 36 -5.40 -4.96 -3.77
N PHE A 37 -4.09 -4.98 -3.52
CA PHE A 37 -3.47 -4.29 -2.39
C PHE A 37 -3.63 -2.77 -2.46
N GLU A 38 -3.42 -2.20 -3.63
CA GLU A 38 -3.58 -0.76 -3.83
C GLU A 38 -5.03 -0.32 -3.55
N LEU A 39 -6.02 -1.10 -3.99
CA LEU A 39 -7.43 -0.83 -3.72
C LEU A 39 -7.77 -0.93 -2.23
N PHE A 40 -7.23 -1.93 -1.53
CA PHE A 40 -7.43 -2.06 -0.08
C PHE A 40 -6.77 -0.91 0.69
N ALA A 41 -5.59 -0.51 0.29
CA ALA A 41 -4.87 0.62 0.89
C ALA A 41 -5.63 1.95 0.75
N MET A 42 -6.34 2.17 -0.37
CA MET A 42 -7.15 3.37 -0.58
C MET A 42 -8.31 3.51 0.41
N GLN A 43 -8.89 2.40 0.87
CA GLN A 43 -10.08 2.42 1.73
C GLN A 43 -9.79 2.76 3.19
N THR A 44 -8.54 2.62 3.64
CA THR A 44 -8.17 2.69 5.06
C THR A 44 -7.36 3.92 5.45
N ALA A 45 -7.01 4.79 4.51
CA ALA A 45 -6.08 5.88 4.76
C ALA A 45 -6.72 7.17 5.34
N VAL A 46 -8.03 7.34 5.24
CA VAL A 46 -8.72 8.57 5.69
C VAL A 46 -9.82 8.21 6.67
N ASP A 47 -9.82 8.83 7.85
CA ASP A 47 -10.88 8.66 8.84
C ASP A 47 -12.13 9.49 8.51
N GLU A 48 -13.19 9.34 9.32
CA GLU A 48 -14.47 10.05 9.14
C GLU A 48 -14.33 11.58 9.24
N GLU A 49 -13.26 12.06 9.89
CA GLU A 49 -12.97 13.50 10.05
C GLU A 49 -12.04 14.04 8.93
N GLY A 50 -11.67 13.22 7.97
CA GLY A 50 -10.75 13.58 6.88
C GLY A 50 -9.28 13.64 7.27
N LYS A 51 -8.91 13.12 8.45
CA LYS A 51 -7.52 12.98 8.89
C LYS A 51 -6.92 11.73 8.29
N VAL A 52 -5.68 11.82 7.82
CA VAL A 52 -4.95 10.66 7.31
C VAL A 52 -4.34 9.89 8.47
N MET A 53 -4.87 8.71 8.76
CA MET A 53 -4.41 7.83 9.82
C MET A 53 -3.92 6.52 9.23
N LEU A 54 -2.67 6.17 9.53
CA LEU A 54 -2.03 4.96 9.03
C LEU A 54 -1.69 4.04 10.20
N GLU A 55 -2.23 2.83 10.20
CA GLU A 55 -1.92 1.81 11.19
C GLU A 55 -0.69 1.01 10.78
N VAL A 56 0.31 0.95 11.65
CA VAL A 56 1.48 0.08 11.47
C VAL A 56 1.30 -1.16 12.31
N GLN A 57 1.34 -2.31 11.66
CA GLN A 57 1.27 -3.60 12.32
C GLN A 57 2.66 -4.11 12.68
N ASP A 58 2.73 -4.93 13.74
CA ASP A 58 3.97 -5.55 14.16
C ASP A 58 4.42 -6.60 13.12
N PRO A 59 5.68 -6.56 12.68
CA PRO A 59 6.22 -7.53 11.74
C PRO A 59 6.23 -8.98 12.27
N SER A 60 6.01 -9.19 13.57
CA SER A 60 5.83 -10.52 14.14
C SER A 60 4.47 -11.15 13.84
N ASP A 61 3.45 -10.34 13.51
CA ASP A 61 2.15 -10.82 13.08
C ASP A 61 2.22 -11.24 11.60
N ARG A 62 2.52 -12.51 11.34
CA ARG A 62 2.72 -13.08 9.99
C ARG A 62 1.48 -13.04 9.08
N GLU A 63 0.32 -12.69 9.60
CA GLU A 63 -0.93 -12.59 8.82
C GLU A 63 -1.18 -11.20 8.25
N SER A 64 -0.44 -10.19 8.69
CA SER A 64 -0.67 -8.83 8.24
C SER A 64 0.09 -8.53 6.96
N TYR A 65 -0.63 -8.52 5.87
CA TYR A 65 -0.18 -7.91 4.63
C TYR A 65 -0.06 -6.38 4.83
N GLU A 66 1.01 -5.98 5.38
CA GLU A 66 1.94 -4.93 5.05
C GLU A 66 1.32 -3.68 4.44
N GLY A 67 0.78 -2.80 5.29
CA GLY A 67 0.29 -1.48 5.00
C GLY A 67 1.10 -0.64 4.02
N ILE A 68 0.95 -0.91 2.74
CA ILE A 68 1.22 0.10 1.72
C ILE A 68 -0.03 0.95 1.64
N TYR A 69 0.09 2.23 1.99
CA TYR A 69 -1.01 3.17 1.93
C TYR A 69 -0.90 4.04 0.70
N MET A 70 -2.05 4.34 0.11
CA MET A 70 -2.18 5.29 -0.99
C MET A 70 -3.14 6.39 -0.55
N ILE A 71 -2.57 7.57 -0.31
CA ILE A 71 -3.32 8.74 0.13
C ILE A 71 -3.65 9.55 -1.10
N GLU A 72 -4.92 9.68 -1.41
CA GLU A 72 -5.40 10.49 -2.52
C GLU A 72 -5.17 11.98 -2.23
N ILE A 73 -4.64 12.69 -3.22
CA ILE A 73 -4.42 14.12 -3.16
C ILE A 73 -5.40 14.80 -4.12
N LYS A 74 -6.36 15.54 -3.56
CA LYS A 74 -7.28 16.33 -4.37
C LYS A 74 -6.56 17.53 -4.96
N ARG A 75 -6.37 17.51 -6.28
CA ARG A 75 -5.72 18.62 -6.98
C ARG A 75 -6.72 19.72 -7.38
N PRO A 76 -6.31 20.98 -7.35
CA PRO A 76 -7.11 22.07 -7.86
C PRO A 76 -7.00 22.15 -9.41
N GLY A 77 -7.79 21.33 -10.13
CA GLY A 77 -7.83 21.36 -11.59
C GLY A 77 -6.73 20.56 -12.31
N ARG A 78 -6.36 20.96 -13.54
CA ARG A 78 -5.29 20.32 -14.32
C ARG A 78 -3.94 20.96 -13.97
N CYS A 79 -3.20 20.34 -13.09
CA CYS A 79 -1.86 20.75 -12.69
C CYS A 79 -0.98 19.54 -12.48
N ASP A 80 0.32 19.74 -12.54
CA ASP A 80 1.30 18.74 -12.12
C ASP A 80 1.54 18.89 -10.61
N ALA A 81 1.89 17.78 -9.95
CA ALA A 81 2.14 17.79 -8.53
C ALA A 81 3.55 17.26 -8.22
N SER A 82 4.18 17.84 -7.21
CA SER A 82 5.47 17.41 -6.69
C SER A 82 5.48 17.46 -5.16
N ILE A 83 6.34 16.67 -4.52
CA ILE A 83 6.51 16.74 -3.06
C ILE A 83 7.69 17.65 -2.75
N LYS A 84 7.44 18.66 -1.91
CA LYS A 84 8.47 19.59 -1.44
C LYS A 84 9.46 18.87 -0.53
N LYS A 85 10.74 19.11 -0.71
CA LYS A 85 11.79 18.60 0.18
C LYS A 85 11.99 19.52 1.38
N PRO A 86 12.37 19.02 2.57
CA PRO A 86 12.60 17.62 2.90
C PRO A 86 11.30 16.85 3.14
N HIS A 87 11.23 15.60 2.67
CA HIS A 87 10.13 14.69 2.95
C HIS A 87 10.68 13.31 3.32
N HIS A 88 9.83 12.45 3.88
CA HIS A 88 10.25 11.11 4.26
C HIS A 88 10.74 10.31 3.04
N PRO A 89 11.96 9.72 3.07
CA PRO A 89 12.61 9.13 1.89
C PRO A 89 11.85 7.96 1.26
N ARG A 90 10.94 7.32 2.02
CA ARG A 90 10.11 6.20 1.56
C ARG A 90 8.74 6.64 1.04
N MET A 91 8.39 7.91 1.13
CA MET A 91 7.18 8.46 0.54
C MET A 91 7.43 8.78 -0.93
N LYS A 92 6.49 8.38 -1.78
CA LYS A 92 6.56 8.62 -3.22
C LYS A 92 5.25 9.18 -3.72
N LEU A 93 5.33 10.23 -4.51
CA LEU A 93 4.21 10.71 -5.28
C LEU A 93 4.08 9.86 -6.55
N ILE A 94 2.90 9.31 -6.77
CA ILE A 94 2.57 8.53 -7.96
C ILE A 94 1.33 9.13 -8.62
N ARG A 95 1.24 8.98 -9.94
CA ARG A 95 0.05 9.37 -10.72
C ARG A 95 -0.61 8.12 -11.26
N ARG A 96 -1.92 8.00 -11.03
CA ARG A 96 -2.72 6.88 -11.52
C ARG A 96 -4.09 7.39 -11.96
N ASP A 97 -4.55 6.95 -13.13
CA ASP A 97 -5.86 7.31 -13.70
C ASP A 97 -6.14 8.82 -13.72
N GLY A 98 -5.08 9.63 -13.82
CA GLY A 98 -5.16 11.09 -13.83
C GLY A 98 -5.09 11.74 -12.45
N GLU A 99 -5.19 11.00 -11.36
CA GLU A 99 -5.11 11.49 -9.99
C GLU A 99 -3.75 11.22 -9.35
N TYR A 100 -3.39 12.03 -8.35
CA TYR A 100 -2.14 11.92 -7.61
C TYR A 100 -2.35 11.23 -6.27
N TYR A 101 -1.40 10.37 -5.89
CA TYR A 101 -1.41 9.63 -4.63
C TYR A 101 -0.03 9.69 -3.99
N ILE A 102 0.00 9.85 -2.65
CA ILE A 102 1.20 9.59 -1.87
C ILE A 102 1.21 8.10 -1.52
N LYS A 103 2.15 7.36 -2.10
CA LYS A 103 2.41 5.96 -1.76
C LYS A 103 3.44 5.90 -0.65
N TRP A 104 3.05 5.30 0.48
CA TRP A 104 3.94 5.13 1.62
C TRP A 104 3.72 3.78 2.31
N ARG A 105 4.82 3.22 2.80
CA ARG A 105 4.85 2.04 3.65
C ARG A 105 5.55 2.40 4.96
N PRO A 106 4.80 2.90 5.97
CA PRO A 106 5.36 3.23 7.26
C PRO A 106 5.84 1.97 7.99
N LYS A 107 6.82 2.13 8.87
CA LYS A 107 7.34 1.10 9.78
C LYS A 107 7.12 1.53 11.21
N LEU A 108 7.36 0.62 12.18
CA LEU A 108 7.25 0.94 13.60
C LEU A 108 8.08 2.18 14.02
N ASN A 109 9.21 2.42 13.37
CA ASN A 109 10.04 3.60 13.63
C ASN A 109 9.45 4.91 13.08
N ASP A 110 8.36 4.83 12.31
CA ASP A 110 7.69 5.99 11.74
C ASP A 110 6.45 6.38 12.54
N ILE A 111 6.23 5.79 13.71
CA ILE A 111 5.10 6.16 14.57
C ILE A 111 5.22 7.63 14.98
N GLY A 112 4.14 8.39 14.74
CA GLY A 112 4.09 9.81 15.01
C GLY A 112 3.38 10.61 13.92
N ILE A 113 3.57 11.91 13.94
CA ILE A 113 2.96 12.83 12.99
C ILE A 113 4.01 13.20 11.94
N HIS A 114 3.63 13.05 10.67
CA HIS A 114 4.46 13.42 9.53
C HIS A 114 3.74 14.46 8.69
N PHE A 115 4.41 15.56 8.41
CA PHE A 115 3.91 16.63 7.54
C PHE A 115 4.51 16.49 6.16
N ILE A 116 3.68 16.61 5.13
CA ILE A 116 4.10 16.61 3.74
C ILE A 116 3.49 17.80 3.05
N THR A 117 4.31 18.56 2.35
CA THR A 117 3.85 19.64 1.49
C THR A 117 3.85 19.17 0.03
N VAL A 118 2.69 19.18 -0.59
CA VAL A 118 2.52 18.94 -2.02
C VAL A 118 2.40 20.27 -2.73
N VAL A 119 3.21 20.44 -3.74
CA VAL A 119 3.21 21.62 -4.61
C VAL A 119 2.50 21.28 -5.91
N PHE A 120 1.51 22.06 -6.27
CA PHE A 120 0.78 21.94 -7.53
C PHE A 120 1.27 23.04 -8.47
N GLU A 121 1.79 22.63 -9.61
CA GLU A 121 2.31 23.52 -10.65
C GLU A 121 1.32 23.57 -11.81
N GLY A 122 0.65 24.70 -11.97
CA GLY A 122 -0.31 24.99 -13.04
C GLY A 122 -0.25 26.46 -13.44
N GLU A 123 -1.35 27.06 -13.84
CA GLU A 123 -1.43 28.50 -14.11
C GLU A 123 -1.11 29.33 -12.85
N VAL A 124 -1.48 28.79 -11.69
CA VAL A 124 -1.14 29.33 -10.37
C VAL A 124 -0.52 28.18 -9.56
N THR A 125 0.66 28.45 -8.99
CA THR A 125 1.30 27.49 -8.07
C THR A 125 0.61 27.56 -6.71
N SER A 126 0.22 26.39 -6.17
CA SER A 126 -0.37 26.26 -4.84
C SER A 126 0.32 25.17 -4.04
N GLU A 127 0.34 25.33 -2.72
CA GLU A 127 0.90 24.34 -1.81
C GLU A 127 -0.21 23.80 -0.89
N GLN A 128 -0.20 22.50 -0.64
CA GLN A 128 -1.09 21.83 0.32
C GLN A 128 -0.24 21.07 1.32
N GLU A 129 -0.41 21.36 2.60
CA GLU A 129 0.18 20.59 3.67
C GLU A 129 -0.77 19.47 4.13
N ILE A 130 -0.25 18.27 4.24
CA ILE A 130 -0.98 17.08 4.65
C ILE A 130 -0.30 16.53 5.91
N ALA A 131 -1.05 16.41 7.00
CA ALA A 131 -0.61 15.76 8.22
C ALA A 131 -1.03 14.28 8.18
N ILE A 132 -0.06 13.40 8.35
CA ILE A 132 -0.26 11.95 8.36
C ILE A 132 0.10 11.44 9.75
N TYR A 133 -0.86 10.78 10.41
CA TYR A 133 -0.70 10.18 11.72
C TYR A 133 -0.40 8.69 11.56
N VAL A 134 0.79 8.28 11.98
CA VAL A 134 1.19 6.86 12.00
C VAL A 134 1.07 6.34 13.42
N TYR A 135 0.30 5.29 13.64
CA TYR A 135 0.06 4.71 14.95
C TYR A 135 0.15 3.18 14.92
N ASN A 136 0.34 2.59 16.10
CA ASN A 136 0.22 1.15 16.30
C ASN A 136 -0.87 0.91 17.35
N LYS A 137 -1.89 0.15 16.98
CA LYS A 137 -3.06 -0.08 17.84
C LYS A 137 -2.69 -0.75 19.16
N LYS A 138 -1.83 -1.77 19.13
CA LYS A 138 -1.38 -2.49 20.34
C LYS A 138 -0.63 -1.57 21.31
N LEU A 139 0.22 -0.69 20.77
CA LEU A 139 0.96 0.28 21.61
C LEU A 139 0.05 1.35 22.20
N LEU A 140 -1.00 1.75 21.49
CA LEU A 140 -2.00 2.69 21.99
C LEU A 140 -2.85 2.06 23.11
N GLU A 141 -3.27 0.82 22.94
CA GLU A 141 -4.03 0.07 23.94
C GLU A 141 -3.21 -0.16 25.21
N ALA A 142 -1.95 -0.59 25.09
CA ALA A 142 -1.05 -0.79 26.22
C ALA A 142 -0.82 0.51 27.03
N LYS A 143 -0.62 1.65 26.36
CA LYS A 143 -0.49 2.94 27.04
C LYS A 143 -1.77 3.39 27.75
N ARG A 144 -2.93 3.02 27.21
CA ARG A 144 -4.22 3.34 27.83
C ARG A 144 -4.47 2.53 29.10
N GLU A 145 -4.08 1.25 29.09
CA GLU A 145 -4.15 0.39 30.27
C GLU A 145 -3.22 0.87 31.38
N GLU A 146 -1.99 1.26 31.03
CA GLU A 146 -1.00 1.80 31.98
C GLU A 146 -1.45 3.12 32.65
N GLN A 147 -2.19 3.95 31.93
CA GLN A 147 -2.78 5.19 32.46
C GLN A 147 -3.96 4.94 33.39
N LEU A 148 -4.73 3.87 33.16
CA LEU A 148 -5.88 3.49 34.01
C LEU A 148 -5.45 2.82 35.33
N GLU A 149 -4.26 2.22 35.40
CA GLU A 149 -3.71 1.62 36.63
C GLU A 149 -3.03 2.65 37.55
N THR A 150 -2.78 3.86 37.06
CA THR A 150 -2.07 4.93 37.84
C THR A 150 -3.01 5.99 38.41
N ASP A 151 -4.30 5.96 38.13
CA ASP A 151 -5.35 6.79 38.73
C ASP A 151 -6.18 6.00 39.76
#